data_af0e06da6e6e2f95b01191801834c018
#
_entry.id   af0e06da6e6e2f95b01191801834c018
#
_cell.length_a   1.000
_cell.length_b   1.000
_cell.length_c   1.000
_cell.angle_alpha   90.00
_cell.angle_beta   90.00
_cell.angle_gamma   90.00
#
_symmetry.space_group_name_H-M   'P 1'
#
loop_
_entity.id
_entity.type
_entity.pdbx_description
1 polymer ?
#
loop_
_entity_poly.entity_id
_entity_poly.type
_entity_poly.pdbx_seq_one_letter_code
_entity_poly.pdbx_strand_id
1 'polypeptide(L)'
;IELIVDKLKLESTLGFYGSLYQNFNQDRLKSPRSYFSKDEPIVRLFKPHGSINWIKQGSNVIQTNDYNYLKKESKNMEIITPGSMKYQRGLTHALFRIHREIFNELITDNKNKFSIFIYGYGFNDQHFDTVFENTTKDVIVLTMNIKKEIVDKALGNRNWTLFYKHTNEEEPGEDSYMVYNQKLYTIDTDLWDINEFSKIFIE
;
A
#
# COMPACT_ATOMS: atom_id res chain seq x y z
N ILE A 1 9.56 2.84 -3.69
CA ILE A 1 9.66 1.44 -3.20
C ILE A 1 10.47 0.59 -4.18
N GLU A 2 10.14 0.52 -5.49
CA GLU A 2 10.88 -0.28 -6.49
C GLU A 2 12.39 -0.03 -6.45
N LEU A 3 12.82 1.25 -6.44
CA LEU A 3 14.23 1.61 -6.35
C LEU A 3 14.90 1.11 -5.05
N ILE A 4 14.17 1.07 -3.95
CA ILE A 4 14.68 0.55 -2.68
C ILE A 4 14.85 -0.97 -2.76
N VAL A 5 13.88 -1.67 -3.31
CA VAL A 5 13.93 -3.12 -3.52
C VAL A 5 15.13 -3.49 -4.39
N ASP A 6 15.36 -2.76 -5.50
CA ASP A 6 16.52 -2.93 -6.37
C ASP A 6 17.86 -2.67 -5.65
N LYS A 7 17.94 -1.58 -4.87
CA LYS A 7 19.14 -1.28 -4.06
C LYS A 7 19.46 -2.36 -3.03
N LEU A 8 18.43 -2.95 -2.43
CA LEU A 8 18.57 -4.04 -1.46
C LEU A 8 18.79 -5.41 -2.14
N LYS A 9 18.77 -5.46 -3.47
CA LYS A 9 18.93 -6.70 -4.27
C LYS A 9 17.89 -7.77 -3.90
N LEU A 10 16.67 -7.34 -3.60
CA LEU A 10 15.56 -8.23 -3.29
C LEU A 10 14.80 -8.58 -4.57
N GLU A 11 14.38 -9.82 -4.70
CA GLU A 11 13.44 -10.22 -5.74
C GLU A 11 12.09 -9.51 -5.55
N SER A 12 11.52 -9.00 -6.63
CA SER A 12 10.22 -8.33 -6.58
C SER A 12 9.32 -8.70 -7.73
N THR A 13 8.01 -8.58 -7.51
CA THR A 13 7.02 -8.79 -8.56
C THR A 13 5.84 -7.82 -8.44
N LEU A 14 5.45 -7.27 -9.59
CA LEU A 14 4.17 -6.58 -9.83
C LEU A 14 3.22 -7.44 -10.69
N GLY A 15 3.59 -8.70 -10.94
CA GLY A 15 2.89 -9.57 -11.88
C GLY A 15 3.37 -9.44 -13.34
N PHE A 16 4.29 -8.54 -13.62
CA PHE A 16 4.84 -8.38 -14.97
C PHE A 16 6.07 -9.27 -15.22
N TYR A 17 6.29 -9.66 -16.46
CA TYR A 17 7.41 -10.49 -16.87
C TYR A 17 7.84 -10.16 -18.30
N GLY A 18 9.09 -10.41 -18.60
CA GLY A 18 9.75 -10.04 -19.85
C GLY A 18 10.92 -9.09 -19.57
N SER A 19 11.52 -8.54 -20.63
CA SER A 19 12.64 -7.62 -20.50
C SER A 19 12.21 -6.16 -20.70
N LEU A 20 12.26 -5.63 -21.92
CA LEU A 20 11.98 -4.23 -22.21
C LEU A 20 10.49 -3.89 -22.18
N TYR A 21 9.65 -4.74 -22.78
CA TYR A 21 8.19 -4.64 -22.77
C TYR A 21 7.63 -5.86 -22.03
N GLN A 22 7.20 -5.63 -20.80
CA GLN A 22 6.78 -6.70 -19.91
C GLN A 22 5.27 -6.90 -19.99
N ASN A 23 4.84 -8.15 -20.08
CA ASN A 23 3.43 -8.52 -20.10
C ASN A 23 2.95 -8.90 -18.69
N PHE A 24 1.68 -8.64 -18.39
CA PHE A 24 1.09 -8.97 -17.11
C PHE A 24 0.65 -10.44 -17.05
N ASN A 25 0.99 -11.11 -15.95
CA ASN A 25 0.48 -12.41 -15.56
C ASN A 25 0.13 -12.37 -14.06
N GLN A 26 -1.15 -12.47 -13.76
CA GLN A 26 -1.66 -12.41 -12.38
C GLN A 26 -1.10 -13.51 -11.46
N ASP A 27 -0.76 -14.69 -12.01
CA ASP A 27 -0.26 -15.80 -11.19
C ASP A 27 1.13 -15.51 -10.62
N ARG A 28 1.94 -14.69 -11.30
CA ARG A 28 3.22 -14.22 -10.76
C ARG A 28 3.05 -13.33 -9.52
N LEU A 29 1.92 -12.62 -9.46
CA LEU A 29 1.58 -11.79 -8.30
C LEU A 29 0.85 -12.60 -7.21
N LYS A 30 -0.04 -13.51 -7.61
CA LYS A 30 -0.84 -14.34 -6.68
C LYS A 30 -0.01 -15.43 -6.03
N SER A 31 0.83 -16.11 -6.80
CA SER A 31 1.64 -17.26 -6.38
C SER A 31 3.11 -17.11 -6.79
N PRO A 32 3.83 -16.09 -6.31
CA PRO A 32 5.18 -15.76 -6.79
C PRO A 32 6.18 -16.91 -6.58
N ARG A 33 6.01 -17.72 -5.54
CA ARG A 33 6.88 -18.88 -5.27
C ARG A 33 6.91 -19.93 -6.40
N SER A 34 5.97 -19.90 -7.33
CA SER A 34 5.99 -20.73 -8.53
C SER A 34 6.95 -20.22 -9.62
N TYR A 35 7.43 -18.99 -9.51
CA TYR A 35 8.21 -18.29 -10.54
C TYR A 35 9.58 -17.79 -10.07
N PHE A 36 9.81 -17.76 -8.76
CA PHE A 36 11.03 -17.26 -8.14
C PHE A 36 11.64 -18.30 -7.21
N SER A 37 12.89 -18.13 -6.82
CA SER A 37 13.55 -19.01 -5.86
C SER A 37 12.75 -19.16 -4.57
N LYS A 38 12.72 -20.38 -4.03
CA LYS A 38 12.02 -20.66 -2.77
C LYS A 38 12.77 -20.12 -1.55
N ASP A 39 14.06 -19.95 -1.67
CA ASP A 39 14.96 -19.66 -0.55
C ASP A 39 15.18 -18.15 -0.35
N GLU A 40 14.80 -17.32 -1.34
CA GLU A 40 14.98 -15.88 -1.27
C GLU A 40 13.68 -15.14 -0.94
N PRO A 41 13.76 -14.03 -0.19
CA PRO A 41 12.60 -13.19 0.08
C PRO A 41 12.07 -12.55 -1.21
N ILE A 42 10.76 -12.54 -1.38
CA ILE A 42 10.09 -11.92 -2.52
C ILE A 42 9.21 -10.77 -2.04
N VAL A 43 9.43 -9.58 -2.59
CA VAL A 43 8.58 -8.42 -2.35
C VAL A 43 7.48 -8.38 -3.39
N ARG A 44 6.23 -8.49 -2.96
CA ARG A 44 5.06 -8.26 -3.82
C ARG A 44 4.69 -6.80 -3.78
N LEU A 45 4.70 -6.14 -4.93
CA LEU A 45 4.33 -4.74 -5.07
C LEU A 45 2.93 -4.63 -5.66
N PHE A 46 2.05 -3.92 -4.97
CA PHE A 46 0.68 -3.68 -5.43
C PHE A 46 0.51 -2.21 -5.81
N LYS A 47 0.01 -1.96 -7.00
CA LYS A 47 -0.28 -0.62 -7.53
C LYS A 47 -1.76 -0.55 -7.95
N PRO A 48 -2.68 -0.46 -6.99
CA PRO A 48 -4.12 -0.49 -7.26
C PRO A 48 -4.63 0.72 -8.03
N HIS A 49 -3.83 1.79 -8.09
CA HIS A 49 -4.10 2.98 -8.87
C HIS A 49 -3.26 3.07 -10.16
N GLY A 50 -2.58 1.99 -10.52
CA GLY A 50 -1.75 1.93 -11.72
C GLY A 50 -0.37 2.56 -11.58
N SER A 51 0.28 2.79 -12.71
CA SER A 51 1.63 3.34 -12.75
C SER A 51 1.87 4.10 -14.05
N ILE A 52 2.72 5.13 -13.99
CA ILE A 52 3.13 5.92 -15.17
C ILE A 52 3.86 5.09 -16.23
N ASN A 53 4.41 3.94 -15.86
CA ASN A 53 5.11 3.03 -16.76
C ASN A 53 4.24 1.84 -17.23
N TRP A 54 2.93 1.90 -17.01
CA TRP A 54 1.95 0.96 -17.52
C TRP A 54 1.24 1.57 -18.73
N ILE A 55 1.28 0.90 -19.86
CA ILE A 55 0.73 1.37 -21.12
C ILE A 55 -0.30 0.38 -21.65
N LYS A 56 -1.48 0.86 -21.98
CA LYS A 56 -2.53 0.09 -22.61
C LYS A 56 -2.19 -0.15 -24.07
N GLN A 57 -2.22 -1.43 -24.48
CA GLN A 57 -2.08 -1.86 -25.87
C GLN A 57 -3.27 -2.76 -26.25
N GLY A 58 -4.28 -2.18 -26.88
CA GLY A 58 -5.53 -2.90 -27.19
C GLY A 58 -6.22 -3.39 -25.90
N SER A 59 -6.36 -4.71 -25.75
CA SER A 59 -6.91 -5.35 -24.54
C SER A 59 -5.88 -5.59 -23.43
N ASN A 60 -4.59 -5.46 -23.72
CA ASN A 60 -3.51 -5.78 -22.80
C ASN A 60 -2.92 -4.52 -22.18
N VAL A 61 -2.21 -4.70 -21.06
CA VAL A 61 -1.36 -3.68 -20.45
C VAL A 61 0.06 -4.21 -20.40
N ILE A 62 1.00 -3.41 -20.84
CA ILE A 62 2.43 -3.69 -20.71
C ILE A 62 3.06 -2.76 -19.69
N GLN A 63 4.16 -3.20 -19.07
CA GLN A 63 5.05 -2.36 -18.27
C GLN A 63 6.35 -2.16 -19.05
N THR A 64 6.85 -0.92 -19.06
CA THR A 64 8.15 -0.59 -19.65
C THR A 64 8.78 0.62 -18.98
N ASN A 65 10.12 0.67 -18.97
CA ASN A 65 10.90 1.84 -18.56
C ASN A 65 11.56 2.56 -19.76
N ASP A 66 11.16 2.23 -21.00
CA ASP A 66 11.59 2.98 -22.19
C ASP A 66 10.96 4.37 -22.18
N TYR A 67 11.75 5.37 -21.82
CA TYR A 67 11.31 6.76 -21.69
C TYR A 67 10.73 7.32 -22.99
N ASN A 68 11.33 7.01 -24.15
CA ASN A 68 10.87 7.49 -25.44
C ASN A 68 9.51 6.90 -25.80
N TYR A 69 9.32 5.62 -25.51
CA TYR A 69 8.04 4.96 -25.69
C TYR A 69 6.98 5.51 -24.73
N LEU A 70 7.29 5.68 -23.46
CA LEU A 70 6.37 6.27 -22.47
C LEU A 70 5.92 7.67 -22.87
N LYS A 71 6.85 8.51 -23.34
CA LYS A 71 6.54 9.86 -23.83
C LYS A 71 5.59 9.83 -25.04
N LYS A 72 5.82 8.93 -26.00
CA LYS A 72 4.99 8.77 -27.18
C LYS A 72 3.59 8.29 -26.81
N GLU A 73 3.49 7.31 -25.90
CA GLU A 73 2.25 6.65 -25.51
C GLU A 73 1.59 7.27 -24.26
N SER A 74 1.94 8.50 -23.90
CA SER A 74 1.50 9.16 -22.66
C SER A 74 -0.03 9.21 -22.47
N LYS A 75 -0.80 9.25 -23.57
CA LYS A 75 -2.27 9.21 -23.53
C LYS A 75 -2.84 7.83 -23.18
N ASN A 76 -2.04 6.77 -23.33
CA ASN A 76 -2.38 5.38 -23.06
C ASN A 76 -1.84 4.88 -21.71
N MET A 77 -1.33 5.78 -20.87
CA MET A 77 -0.87 5.43 -19.53
C MET A 77 -2.03 4.94 -18.66
N GLU A 78 -1.81 3.82 -18.00
CA GLU A 78 -2.77 3.22 -17.07
C GLU A 78 -2.48 3.67 -15.64
N ILE A 79 -3.02 4.84 -15.30
CA ILE A 79 -2.94 5.44 -13.97
C ILE A 79 -4.25 6.11 -13.60
N ILE A 80 -4.66 5.98 -12.34
CA ILE A 80 -5.81 6.70 -11.78
C ILE A 80 -5.28 7.97 -11.13
N THR A 81 -5.59 9.11 -11.74
CA THR A 81 -5.26 10.41 -11.16
C THR A 81 -6.26 10.78 -10.05
N PRO A 82 -5.86 11.57 -9.05
CA PRO A 82 -6.79 12.10 -8.04
C PRO A 82 -7.96 12.85 -8.70
N GLY A 83 -9.18 12.64 -8.20
CA GLY A 83 -10.39 13.30 -8.71
C GLY A 83 -11.66 12.46 -8.59
N SER A 84 -12.81 13.04 -8.97
CA SER A 84 -14.14 12.45 -8.81
C SER A 84 -14.39 11.14 -9.57
N MET A 85 -13.66 10.89 -10.65
CA MET A 85 -13.75 9.66 -11.45
C MET A 85 -12.87 8.51 -10.93
N LYS A 86 -12.13 8.72 -9.85
CA LYS A 86 -11.19 7.74 -9.28
C LYS A 86 -11.85 6.40 -8.97
N TYR A 87 -13.01 6.45 -8.35
CA TYR A 87 -13.76 5.28 -7.92
C TYR A 87 -14.20 4.40 -9.11
N GLN A 88 -14.82 5.00 -10.12
CA GLN A 88 -15.35 4.28 -11.28
C GLN A 88 -14.22 3.63 -12.11
N ARG A 89 -13.11 4.33 -12.34
CA ARG A 89 -11.98 3.79 -13.10
C ARG A 89 -11.31 2.62 -12.38
N GLY A 90 -11.17 2.69 -11.06
CA GLY A 90 -10.63 1.61 -10.25
C GLY A 90 -11.47 0.33 -10.27
N LEU A 91 -12.79 0.45 -10.45
CA LEU A 91 -13.70 -0.70 -10.56
C LEU A 91 -13.73 -1.33 -11.93
N THR A 92 -13.61 -0.53 -12.99
CA THR A 92 -13.83 -0.97 -14.38
C THR A 92 -12.59 -1.53 -15.02
N HIS A 93 -11.39 -1.12 -14.58
CA HIS A 93 -10.14 -1.58 -15.19
C HIS A 93 -9.67 -2.91 -14.60
N ALA A 94 -9.56 -3.93 -15.43
CA ALA A 94 -9.26 -5.30 -14.99
C ALA A 94 -7.95 -5.41 -14.19
N LEU A 95 -6.88 -4.72 -14.63
CA LEU A 95 -5.57 -4.78 -13.97
C LEU A 95 -5.60 -4.17 -12.56
N PHE A 96 -6.23 -2.99 -12.38
CA PHE A 96 -6.34 -2.35 -11.08
C PHE A 96 -7.17 -3.21 -10.12
N ARG A 97 -8.25 -3.80 -10.64
CA ARG A 97 -9.08 -4.73 -9.88
C ARG A 97 -8.29 -5.94 -9.43
N ILE A 98 -7.51 -6.58 -10.30
CA ILE A 98 -6.68 -7.74 -9.95
C ILE A 98 -5.68 -7.40 -8.84
N HIS A 99 -4.95 -6.28 -8.97
CA HIS A 99 -4.01 -5.85 -7.92
C HIS A 99 -4.71 -5.65 -6.58
N ARG A 100 -5.87 -5.01 -6.59
CA ARG A 100 -6.66 -4.77 -5.37
C ARG A 100 -7.21 -6.07 -4.78
N GLU A 101 -7.78 -6.95 -5.60
CA GLU A 101 -8.36 -8.21 -5.13
C GLU A 101 -7.31 -9.10 -4.47
N ILE A 102 -6.14 -9.27 -5.11
CA ILE A 102 -5.05 -10.07 -4.53
C ILE A 102 -4.51 -9.42 -3.24
N PHE A 103 -4.39 -8.10 -3.19
CA PHE A 103 -4.00 -7.39 -1.98
C PHE A 103 -5.03 -7.62 -0.85
N ASN A 104 -6.31 -7.46 -1.14
CA ASN A 104 -7.38 -7.67 -0.17
C ASN A 104 -7.43 -9.12 0.33
N GLU A 105 -7.28 -10.11 -0.57
CA GLU A 105 -7.17 -11.52 -0.19
C GLU A 105 -6.02 -11.75 0.81
N LEU A 106 -4.85 -11.13 0.59
CA LEU A 106 -3.72 -11.24 1.51
C LEU A 106 -4.03 -10.66 2.89
N ILE A 107 -4.63 -9.48 2.95
CA ILE A 107 -4.94 -8.80 4.21
C ILE A 107 -6.01 -9.57 5.01
N THR A 108 -6.99 -10.16 4.34
CA THR A 108 -8.10 -10.87 4.99
C THR A 108 -7.85 -12.36 5.23
N ASP A 109 -6.83 -12.96 4.58
CA ASP A 109 -6.51 -14.38 4.76
C ASP A 109 -5.92 -14.65 6.15
N ASN A 110 -6.71 -15.31 6.99
CA ASN A 110 -6.31 -15.66 8.37
C ASN A 110 -5.28 -16.81 8.47
N LYS A 111 -4.96 -17.50 7.36
CA LYS A 111 -3.94 -18.55 7.35
C LYS A 111 -2.53 -17.98 7.43
N ASN A 112 -2.33 -16.80 6.91
CA ASN A 112 -1.06 -16.10 6.93
C ASN A 112 -0.94 -15.18 8.15
N LYS A 113 0.01 -15.47 9.02
CA LYS A 113 0.32 -14.63 10.20
C LYS A 113 1.37 -13.60 9.82
N PHE A 114 0.99 -12.35 9.72
CA PHE A 114 1.88 -11.19 9.57
C PHE A 114 1.20 -9.95 10.16
N SER A 115 1.99 -8.96 10.52
CA SER A 115 1.48 -7.66 10.93
C SER A 115 1.37 -6.74 9.70
N ILE A 116 0.40 -5.84 9.73
CA ILE A 116 0.18 -4.83 8.69
C ILE A 116 0.81 -3.52 9.18
N PHE A 117 1.75 -3.00 8.40
CA PHE A 117 2.37 -1.71 8.67
C PHE A 117 1.88 -0.70 7.63
N ILE A 118 1.24 0.36 8.10
CA ILE A 118 0.64 1.42 7.27
C ILE A 118 1.38 2.72 7.54
N TYR A 119 1.96 3.32 6.49
CA TYR A 119 2.66 4.58 6.60
C TYR A 119 2.11 5.62 5.63
N GLY A 120 1.83 6.83 6.15
CA GLY A 120 1.39 7.96 5.36
C GLY A 120 0.00 7.81 4.73
N TYR A 121 -0.86 6.98 5.30
CA TYR A 121 -2.22 6.73 4.82
C TYR A 121 -3.26 7.30 5.80
N GLY A 122 -4.07 8.23 5.33
CA GLY A 122 -5.07 8.92 6.14
C GLY A 122 -6.47 8.29 6.10
N PHE A 123 -6.64 7.06 5.61
CA PHE A 123 -7.92 6.35 5.51
C PHE A 123 -8.98 7.13 4.71
N ASN A 124 -8.61 7.52 3.49
CA ASN A 124 -9.46 8.27 2.56
C ASN A 124 -9.82 7.47 1.29
N ASP A 125 -9.66 6.15 1.31
CA ASP A 125 -9.98 5.27 0.20
C ASP A 125 -10.83 4.09 0.66
N GLN A 126 -12.14 4.17 0.45
CA GLN A 126 -13.13 3.18 0.89
C GLN A 126 -12.83 1.74 0.45
N HIS A 127 -12.06 1.56 -0.65
CA HIS A 127 -11.68 0.23 -1.12
C HIS A 127 -10.70 -0.48 -0.19
N PHE A 128 -9.88 0.28 0.54
CA PHE A 128 -8.89 -0.25 1.47
C PHE A 128 -9.32 -0.09 2.92
N ASP A 129 -10.02 1.00 3.23
CA ASP A 129 -10.47 1.30 4.59
C ASP A 129 -11.25 0.11 5.16
N THR A 130 -12.24 -0.40 4.43
CA THR A 130 -13.05 -1.56 4.86
C THR A 130 -12.22 -2.83 5.06
N VAL A 131 -11.18 -3.06 4.23
CA VAL A 131 -10.32 -4.24 4.33
C VAL A 131 -9.47 -4.17 5.60
N PHE A 132 -8.84 -3.03 5.86
CA PHE A 132 -8.07 -2.81 7.09
C PHE A 132 -8.96 -2.87 8.32
N GLU A 133 -10.14 -2.29 8.23
CA GLU A 133 -11.10 -2.28 9.33
C GLU A 133 -11.59 -3.66 9.74
N ASN A 134 -11.70 -4.60 8.84
CA ASN A 134 -12.20 -5.95 9.10
C ASN A 134 -11.09 -6.99 9.31
N THR A 135 -9.81 -6.59 9.26
CA THR A 135 -8.72 -7.54 9.49
C THR A 135 -8.62 -7.94 10.96
N THR A 136 -8.26 -9.20 11.20
CA THR A 136 -7.92 -9.73 12.53
C THR A 136 -6.43 -9.67 12.84
N LYS A 137 -5.63 -9.11 11.90
CA LYS A 137 -4.18 -9.00 12.04
C LYS A 137 -3.81 -7.79 12.90
N ASP A 138 -2.59 -7.82 13.41
CA ASP A 138 -2.02 -6.64 14.07
C ASP A 138 -1.77 -5.55 13.03
N VAL A 139 -2.26 -4.34 13.31
CA VAL A 139 -2.16 -3.17 12.44
C VAL A 139 -1.38 -2.08 13.18
N ILE A 140 -0.30 -1.63 12.56
CA ILE A 140 0.52 -0.51 13.03
C ILE A 140 0.40 0.62 12.01
N VAL A 141 -0.06 1.78 12.43
CA VAL A 141 -0.27 2.95 11.56
C VAL A 141 0.62 4.11 12.02
N LEU A 142 1.37 4.66 11.08
CA LEU A 142 2.11 5.90 11.25
C LEU A 142 1.58 6.92 10.26
N THR A 143 0.98 8.00 10.73
CA THR A 143 0.46 9.05 9.86
C THR A 143 0.38 10.39 10.57
N MET A 144 0.65 11.47 9.85
CA MET A 144 0.53 12.81 10.43
C MET A 144 -0.92 13.17 10.76
N ASN A 145 -1.84 12.85 9.85
CA ASN A 145 -3.27 13.17 10.01
C ASN A 145 -4.12 11.90 9.85
N ILE A 146 -5.09 11.70 10.74
CA ILE A 146 -5.95 10.53 10.73
C ILE A 146 -7.42 10.93 11.00
N LYS A 147 -8.35 10.13 10.49
CA LYS A 147 -9.76 10.30 10.82
C LYS A 147 -10.05 9.92 12.26
N LYS A 148 -10.90 10.70 12.92
CA LYS A 148 -11.33 10.44 14.30
C LYS A 148 -11.93 9.05 14.46
N GLU A 149 -12.72 8.59 13.50
CA GLU A 149 -13.36 7.27 13.53
C GLU A 149 -12.33 6.12 13.57
N ILE A 150 -11.16 6.32 12.98
CA ILE A 150 -10.07 5.32 13.03
C ILE A 150 -9.41 5.29 14.41
N VAL A 151 -9.26 6.45 15.05
CA VAL A 151 -8.79 6.53 16.44
C VAL A 151 -9.77 5.80 17.37
N ASP A 152 -11.06 6.07 17.26
CA ASP A 152 -12.10 5.44 18.08
C ASP A 152 -12.12 3.91 17.86
N LYS A 153 -11.93 3.47 16.62
CA LYS A 153 -11.78 2.06 16.30
C LYS A 153 -10.56 1.42 16.97
N ALA A 154 -9.42 2.08 16.94
CA ALA A 154 -8.20 1.58 17.59
C ALA A 154 -8.35 1.51 19.11
N LEU A 155 -9.07 2.45 19.72
CA LEU A 155 -9.43 2.40 21.13
C LEU A 155 -10.37 1.22 21.47
N GLY A 156 -11.14 0.73 20.52
CA GLY A 156 -12.00 -0.46 20.64
C GLY A 156 -11.31 -1.77 20.27
N ASN A 157 -10.10 -1.75 19.69
CA ASN A 157 -9.44 -2.94 19.13
C ASN A 157 -7.97 -3.03 19.53
N ARG A 158 -7.65 -4.01 20.39
CA ARG A 158 -6.28 -4.21 20.92
C ARG A 158 -5.23 -4.54 19.86
N ASN A 159 -5.65 -4.98 18.66
CA ASN A 159 -4.73 -5.31 17.58
C ASN A 159 -4.28 -4.08 16.78
N TRP A 160 -4.80 -2.89 17.11
CA TRP A 160 -4.44 -1.66 16.45
C TRP A 160 -3.50 -0.81 17.31
N THR A 161 -2.39 -0.39 16.72
CA THR A 161 -1.45 0.58 17.27
C THR A 161 -1.36 1.75 16.31
N LEU A 162 -1.65 2.96 16.78
CA LEU A 162 -1.58 4.18 15.99
C LEU A 162 -0.50 5.10 16.54
N PHE A 163 0.22 5.76 15.65
CA PHE A 163 1.08 6.90 15.94
C PHE A 163 0.65 8.03 15.00
N TYR A 164 0.18 9.15 15.55
CA TYR A 164 -0.34 10.24 14.74
C TYR A 164 -0.10 11.59 15.41
N LYS A 165 -0.15 12.69 14.59
CA LYS A 165 0.03 14.05 15.08
C LYS A 165 -1.30 14.70 15.46
N HIS A 166 -2.31 14.62 14.60
CA HIS A 166 -3.63 15.20 14.84
C HIS A 166 -4.73 14.43 14.09
N THR A 167 -5.96 14.66 14.51
CA THR A 167 -7.14 14.17 13.78
C THR A 167 -7.63 15.20 12.78
N ASN A 168 -8.49 14.78 11.85
CA ASN A 168 -9.12 15.68 10.88
C ASN A 168 -10.14 16.67 11.48
N GLU A 169 -10.48 16.52 12.76
CA GLU A 169 -11.43 17.36 13.49
C GLU A 169 -10.75 18.37 14.43
N GLU A 170 -9.43 18.24 14.62
CA GLU A 170 -8.65 19.04 15.58
C GLU A 170 -7.65 19.92 14.84
N GLU A 171 -7.40 21.12 15.35
CA GLU A 171 -6.28 21.94 14.90
C GLU A 171 -4.95 21.27 15.27
N PRO A 172 -3.93 21.33 14.39
CA PRO A 172 -2.62 20.78 14.68
C PRO A 172 -2.01 21.39 15.94
N GLY A 173 -1.78 20.55 16.96
CA GLY A 173 -1.08 20.90 18.19
C GLY A 173 0.41 20.55 18.14
N GLU A 174 1.14 20.84 19.23
CA GLU A 174 2.56 20.45 19.39
C GLU A 174 2.71 18.97 19.73
N ASP A 175 1.74 18.40 20.44
CA ASP A 175 1.78 17.02 20.90
C ASP A 175 1.58 16.01 19.79
N SER A 176 2.18 14.84 19.95
CA SER A 176 1.91 13.64 19.18
C SER A 176 1.18 12.61 20.03
N TYR A 177 0.49 11.70 19.38
CA TYR A 177 -0.38 10.76 20.07
C TYR A 177 -0.08 9.32 19.68
N MET A 178 -0.26 8.42 20.64
CA MET A 178 -0.21 6.98 20.42
C MET A 178 -1.46 6.33 20.98
N VAL A 179 -2.09 5.47 20.16
CA VAL A 179 -3.05 4.48 20.67
C VAL A 179 -2.35 3.14 20.73
N TYR A 180 -2.25 2.58 21.91
CA TYR A 180 -1.68 1.26 22.13
C TYR A 180 -2.47 0.51 23.20
N ASN A 181 -2.77 -0.76 22.94
CA ASN A 181 -3.53 -1.61 23.83
C ASN A 181 -4.82 -0.94 24.34
N GLN A 182 -5.58 -0.34 23.42
CA GLN A 182 -6.88 0.35 23.65
C GLN A 182 -6.79 1.58 24.59
N LYS A 183 -5.62 2.20 24.69
CA LYS A 183 -5.41 3.40 25.49
C LYS A 183 -4.75 4.48 24.64
N LEU A 184 -5.17 5.72 24.88
CA LEU A 184 -4.58 6.91 24.30
C LEU A 184 -3.47 7.44 25.18
N TYR A 185 -2.34 7.77 24.58
CA TYR A 185 -1.18 8.38 25.21
C TYR A 185 -0.78 9.63 24.42
N THR A 186 -0.42 10.68 25.13
CA THR A 186 0.34 11.80 24.57
C THR A 186 1.82 11.45 24.63
N ILE A 187 2.53 11.69 23.55
CA ILE A 187 3.96 11.40 23.44
C ILE A 187 4.71 12.64 22.96
N ASP A 188 5.93 12.81 23.43
CA ASP A 188 6.83 13.94 23.13
C ASP A 188 7.68 13.73 21.88
N THR A 189 7.54 12.57 21.24
CA THR A 189 8.30 12.16 20.07
C THR A 189 7.37 11.94 18.88
N ASP A 190 7.72 12.45 17.72
CA ASP A 190 6.94 12.37 16.50
C ASP A 190 7.03 10.96 15.85
N LEU A 191 6.63 9.90 16.58
CA LEU A 191 6.67 8.51 16.09
C LEU A 191 5.78 8.21 14.88
N TRP A 192 4.93 9.14 14.49
CA TRP A 192 4.23 9.11 13.20
C TRP A 192 5.17 9.36 12.02
N ASP A 193 6.34 9.97 12.23
CA ASP A 193 7.40 10.09 11.24
C ASP A 193 8.25 8.81 11.19
N ILE A 194 8.44 8.27 10.00
CA ILE A 194 9.12 6.98 9.81
C ILE A 194 10.59 7.03 10.24
N ASN A 195 11.26 8.20 10.16
CA ASN A 195 12.64 8.31 10.57
C ASN A 195 12.77 8.29 12.10
N GLU A 196 11.88 8.97 12.81
CA GLU A 196 11.86 8.93 14.28
C GLU A 196 11.44 7.55 14.79
N PHE A 197 10.45 6.93 14.14
CA PHE A 197 10.06 5.55 14.44
C PHE A 197 11.22 4.56 14.25
N SER A 198 11.96 4.64 13.14
CA SER A 198 13.04 3.71 12.84
C SER A 198 14.20 3.80 13.83
N LYS A 199 14.54 4.99 14.31
CA LYS A 199 15.58 5.18 15.33
C LYS A 199 15.29 4.46 16.66
N ILE A 200 14.01 4.29 16.99
CA ILE A 200 13.61 3.71 18.28
C ILE A 200 13.34 2.21 18.16
N PHE A 201 12.76 1.75 17.05
CA PHE A 201 12.26 0.38 16.94
C PHE A 201 13.04 -0.51 15.96
N ILE A 202 13.91 0.05 15.11
CA ILE A 202 14.60 -0.70 14.05
C ILE A 202 16.12 -0.63 14.21
N GLU A 203 16.70 0.49 14.67
CA GLU A 203 18.13 0.68 14.94
C GLU A 203 18.49 0.27 16.37
#